data_0974e5af5725e2b61c76e470c359ebc1
#
_entry.id   0974e5af5725e2b61c76e470c359ebc1
#
_cell.length_a   1.000
_cell.length_b   1.000
_cell.length_c   1.000
_cell.angle_alpha   90.00
_cell.angle_beta   90.00
_cell.angle_gamma   90.00
#
_symmetry.space_group_name_H-M   'P 1'
#
loop_
_entity.id
_entity.type
_entity.pdbx_description
1 polymer ?
#
loop_
_entity_poly.entity_id
_entity_poly.type
_entity_poly.pdbx_seq_one_letter_code
_entity_poly.pdbx_strand_id
1 'polypeptide(L)'
;MANDQKKMVDSITSMDEDFAKWYTDVCKKAELVSYTSVKGCMVIRPYGYAIWENIQRILDGMFKELGHENVNMPMFIPESLLQKEADHVEGFAPECAWVTYGGNEKLEERLCVRPTSETLFCEHFKDIVHSYRDLPKLYNQWVSVVRWEKTTRPFLRSREFLWQEGHTLHETAEEAIDETERMLNVYTKFCQEDLAMPVIQGMKTDSDKFAGAERTYCIEALMHDGKALQAGTSHYFGDGFAKAFDIQFSNKENKLAYPHQTSWGVTTRLIGAIIMTHGDDNGLVLPPAVAPIQVIVVPIAQHKEGVLDRANALCKQLEKVCRAKIDDSENSPGWKFAEYEMKGVPVRVEIGPRDIENNQCVVVTRHNREKTVVSLDEIETVITQKLDEVRDGLYQKALDNRENRTYKCKTMDEITKALEENGDGFVKAMWCGNEECEDKVKEITGVGSRCIPFDQEEISDVCVCCGKPAKKMLYWGKAY
;
A
#
# COMPACT_ATOMS: atom_id res chain seq x y z
N MET A 1 16.29 -31.10 -5.08
CA MET A 1 17.45 -30.88 -4.19
C MET A 1 17.37 -29.42 -3.76
N ALA A 2 16.91 -29.17 -2.54
CA ALA A 2 16.83 -27.83 -1.98
C ALA A 2 18.26 -27.27 -1.91
N ASN A 3 18.45 -26.13 -2.54
CA ASN A 3 19.71 -25.41 -2.51
C ASN A 3 19.83 -24.82 -1.09
N ASP A 4 20.65 -25.43 -0.27
CA ASP A 4 21.03 -24.94 1.06
C ASP A 4 21.85 -23.64 0.90
N GLN A 5 21.15 -22.56 0.53
CA GLN A 5 21.75 -21.23 0.55
C GLN A 5 21.92 -20.84 2.01
N LYS A 6 23.15 -20.89 2.49
CA LYS A 6 23.56 -20.52 3.84
C LYS A 6 22.94 -19.15 4.19
N LYS A 7 22.05 -19.13 5.17
CA LYS A 7 21.38 -17.92 5.65
C LYS A 7 22.45 -16.91 6.07
N MET A 8 22.50 -15.77 5.40
CA MET A 8 23.52 -14.73 5.70
C MET A 8 23.18 -13.93 6.96
N VAL A 9 21.92 -13.96 7.40
CA VAL A 9 21.44 -13.25 8.59
C VAL A 9 20.68 -14.22 9.49
N ASP A 10 21.30 -14.64 10.60
CA ASP A 10 20.68 -15.51 11.60
C ASP A 10 19.76 -14.79 12.59
N SER A 11 19.41 -13.52 12.32
CA SER A 11 18.74 -12.65 13.29
C SER A 11 17.22 -12.55 13.15
N ILE A 12 16.61 -13.16 12.15
CA ILE A 12 15.16 -13.18 11.94
C ILE A 12 14.62 -14.60 11.83
N THR A 13 13.37 -14.77 12.25
CA THR A 13 12.62 -16.02 12.11
C THR A 13 12.42 -16.33 10.62
N SER A 14 12.41 -17.61 10.23
CA SER A 14 12.08 -17.99 8.85
C SER A 14 10.60 -17.76 8.54
N MET A 15 10.29 -17.38 7.28
CA MET A 15 8.93 -17.21 6.81
C MET A 15 8.09 -18.48 6.96
N ASP A 16 8.71 -19.64 6.69
CA ASP A 16 8.04 -20.95 6.76
C ASP A 16 7.78 -21.41 8.21
N GLU A 17 8.58 -20.93 9.18
CA GLU A 17 8.41 -21.26 10.59
C GLU A 17 7.29 -20.42 11.24
N ASP A 18 7.32 -19.09 11.07
CA ASP A 18 6.33 -18.16 11.59
C ASP A 18 6.34 -16.86 10.76
N PHE A 19 5.45 -16.79 9.79
CA PHE A 19 5.34 -15.62 8.90
C PHE A 19 5.02 -14.33 9.66
N ALA A 20 4.21 -14.40 10.71
CA ALA A 20 3.84 -13.22 11.49
C ALA A 20 5.02 -12.67 12.30
N LYS A 21 5.83 -13.57 12.84
CA LYS A 21 7.04 -13.22 13.58
C LYS A 21 8.14 -12.75 12.64
N TRP A 22 8.35 -13.45 11.50
CA TRP A 22 9.23 -13.00 10.43
C TRP A 22 8.94 -11.55 10.02
N TYR A 23 7.67 -11.23 9.74
CA TYR A 23 7.25 -9.87 9.37
C TYR A 23 7.67 -8.84 10.42
N THR A 24 7.40 -9.13 11.69
CA THR A 24 7.73 -8.24 12.80
C THR A 24 9.25 -8.08 12.98
N ASP A 25 9.99 -9.18 12.83
CA ASP A 25 11.45 -9.18 12.90
C ASP A 25 12.05 -8.32 11.77
N VAL A 26 11.55 -8.45 10.53
CA VAL A 26 11.96 -7.61 9.40
C VAL A 26 11.70 -6.14 9.67
N CYS A 27 10.49 -5.77 10.12
CA CYS A 27 10.16 -4.38 10.45
C CYS A 27 11.14 -3.75 11.46
N LYS A 28 11.59 -4.53 12.44
CA LYS A 28 12.50 -4.06 13.49
C LYS A 28 13.97 -4.07 13.05
N LYS A 29 14.42 -5.17 12.42
CA LYS A 29 15.81 -5.38 12.05
C LYS A 29 16.24 -4.54 10.84
N ALA A 30 15.34 -4.30 9.89
CA ALA A 30 15.57 -3.37 8.79
C ALA A 30 15.40 -1.89 9.22
N GLU A 31 15.22 -1.64 10.51
CA GLU A 31 15.12 -0.30 11.10
C GLU A 31 13.96 0.54 10.57
N LEU A 32 12.80 -0.10 10.29
CA LEU A 32 11.63 0.62 9.78
C LEU A 32 10.81 1.25 10.90
N VAL A 33 10.67 0.58 12.05
CA VAL A 33 9.86 1.04 13.18
C VAL A 33 10.51 0.77 14.53
N SER A 34 10.07 1.53 15.54
CA SER A 34 10.28 1.26 16.96
C SER A 34 8.96 1.39 17.71
N TYR A 35 8.76 0.55 18.73
CA TYR A 35 7.58 0.62 19.58
C TYR A 35 7.67 1.81 20.55
N THR A 36 6.51 2.38 20.89
CA THR A 36 6.38 3.42 21.91
C THR A 36 5.66 2.90 23.15
N SER A 37 5.55 3.73 24.19
CA SER A 37 4.76 3.43 25.38
C SER A 37 3.25 3.38 25.11
N VAL A 38 2.77 3.95 24.01
CA VAL A 38 1.37 3.89 23.58
C VAL A 38 1.19 2.73 22.62
N LYS A 39 0.46 1.69 23.06
CA LYS A 39 0.21 0.50 22.25
C LYS A 39 -0.43 0.87 20.91
N GLY A 40 0.17 0.40 19.82
CA GLY A 40 -0.33 0.62 18.46
C GLY A 40 0.06 1.95 17.82
N CYS A 41 0.78 2.82 18.56
CA CYS A 41 1.44 4.00 18.02
C CYS A 41 2.94 3.73 17.97
N MET A 42 3.55 3.88 16.80
CA MET A 42 4.95 3.52 16.57
C MET A 42 5.74 4.70 16.04
N VAL A 43 7.03 4.74 16.36
CA VAL A 43 7.97 5.59 15.64
C VAL A 43 8.23 4.92 14.29
N ILE A 44 7.94 5.59 13.20
CA ILE A 44 8.47 5.22 11.88
C ILE A 44 9.87 5.79 11.82
N ARG A 45 10.88 4.91 11.80
CA ARG A 45 12.30 5.30 11.82
C ARG A 45 12.72 5.91 10.47
N PRO A 46 13.85 6.62 10.42
CA PRO A 46 14.27 7.35 9.20
C PRO A 46 14.26 6.49 7.93
N TYR A 47 14.69 5.23 7.98
CA TYR A 47 14.69 4.36 6.80
C TYR A 47 13.28 3.99 6.34
N GLY A 48 12.40 3.66 7.30
CA GLY A 48 10.98 3.41 7.01
C GLY A 48 10.25 4.66 6.51
N TYR A 49 10.56 5.82 7.09
CA TYR A 49 9.95 7.08 6.68
C TYR A 49 10.41 7.52 5.28
N ALA A 50 11.66 7.28 4.93
CA ALA A 50 12.17 7.55 3.58
C ALA A 50 11.49 6.71 2.49
N ILE A 51 11.05 5.48 2.80
CA ILE A 51 10.20 4.70 1.89
C ILE A 51 8.85 5.42 1.70
N TRP A 52 8.24 5.91 2.79
CA TRP A 52 6.99 6.66 2.73
C TRP A 52 7.13 7.97 1.94
N GLU A 53 8.22 8.72 2.13
CA GLU A 53 8.50 9.94 1.36
C GLU A 53 8.62 9.65 -0.15
N ASN A 54 9.22 8.53 -0.54
CA ASN A 54 9.27 8.12 -1.95
C ASN A 54 7.88 7.75 -2.50
N ILE A 55 7.05 7.02 -1.72
CA ILE A 55 5.65 6.74 -2.06
C ILE A 55 4.89 8.05 -2.25
N GLN A 56 5.01 8.97 -1.28
CA GLN A 56 4.37 10.27 -1.32
C GLN A 56 4.81 11.07 -2.54
N ARG A 57 6.10 11.17 -2.81
CA ARG A 57 6.65 11.92 -3.94
C ARG A 57 6.10 11.44 -5.28
N ILE A 58 6.00 10.12 -5.49
CA ILE A 58 5.53 9.54 -6.75
C ILE A 58 4.02 9.78 -6.90
N LEU A 59 3.23 9.40 -5.90
CA LEU A 59 1.78 9.56 -5.95
C LEU A 59 1.34 11.01 -6.00
N ASP A 60 1.96 11.90 -5.22
CA ASP A 60 1.66 13.33 -5.25
C ASP A 60 1.93 13.95 -6.62
N GLY A 61 2.99 13.48 -7.30
CA GLY A 61 3.25 13.83 -8.70
C GLY A 61 2.10 13.42 -9.63
N MET A 62 1.64 12.16 -9.54
CA MET A 62 0.52 11.67 -10.32
C MET A 62 -0.78 12.44 -10.05
N PHE A 63 -1.06 12.79 -8.79
CA PHE A 63 -2.24 13.59 -8.44
C PHE A 63 -2.19 15.00 -9.03
N LYS A 64 -1.03 15.66 -8.95
CA LYS A 64 -0.83 17.00 -9.51
C LYS A 64 -0.94 17.04 -11.02
N GLU A 65 -0.46 15.99 -11.71
CA GLU A 65 -0.65 15.85 -13.17
C GLU A 65 -2.13 15.79 -13.56
N LEU A 66 -3.00 15.30 -12.67
CA LEU A 66 -4.45 15.25 -12.84
C LEU A 66 -5.18 16.51 -12.32
N GLY A 67 -4.45 17.50 -11.81
CA GLY A 67 -5.00 18.77 -11.34
C GLY A 67 -5.41 18.81 -9.88
N HIS A 68 -5.06 17.81 -9.08
CA HIS A 68 -5.35 17.81 -7.65
C HIS A 68 -4.44 18.77 -6.88
N GLU A 69 -5.00 19.40 -5.85
CA GLU A 69 -4.32 20.35 -4.99
C GLU A 69 -4.24 19.82 -3.55
N ASN A 70 -3.08 19.99 -2.92
CA ASN A 70 -2.90 19.59 -1.53
C ASN A 70 -3.46 20.65 -0.59
N VAL A 71 -4.23 20.19 0.41
CA VAL A 71 -4.75 20.99 1.51
C VAL A 71 -4.35 20.37 2.85
N ASN A 72 -4.61 21.07 3.95
CA ASN A 72 -4.46 20.51 5.29
C ASN A 72 -5.68 20.84 6.12
N MET A 73 -6.49 19.83 6.44
CA MET A 73 -7.64 19.96 7.33
C MET A 73 -7.20 19.83 8.80
N PRO A 74 -7.92 20.45 9.75
CA PRO A 74 -7.67 20.29 11.18
C PRO A 74 -7.73 18.84 11.64
N MET A 75 -7.00 18.51 12.70
CA MET A 75 -6.99 17.17 13.28
C MET A 75 -8.26 16.83 14.05
N PHE A 76 -8.91 17.82 14.66
CA PHE A 76 -10.04 17.61 15.56
C PHE A 76 -11.38 17.84 14.86
N ILE A 77 -12.32 16.92 15.11
CA ILE A 77 -13.69 16.97 14.61
C ILE A 77 -14.62 17.11 15.81
N PRO A 78 -15.44 18.18 15.90
CA PRO A 78 -16.49 18.25 16.92
C PRO A 78 -17.46 17.08 16.82
N GLU A 79 -17.91 16.54 17.95
CA GLU A 79 -18.86 15.42 17.97
C GLU A 79 -20.13 15.74 17.19
N SER A 80 -20.63 16.96 17.33
CA SER A 80 -21.81 17.44 16.60
C SER A 80 -21.63 17.43 15.08
N LEU A 81 -20.42 17.70 14.59
CA LEU A 81 -20.11 17.65 13.15
C LEU A 81 -20.05 16.19 12.66
N LEU A 82 -19.47 15.31 13.45
CA LEU A 82 -19.37 13.89 13.12
C LEU A 82 -20.77 13.24 13.04
N GLN A 83 -21.70 13.67 13.88
CA GLN A 83 -23.06 13.12 13.95
C GLN A 83 -24.01 13.55 12.82
N LYS A 84 -23.60 14.47 11.94
CA LYS A 84 -24.45 14.94 10.83
C LYS A 84 -24.74 13.87 9.78
N GLU A 85 -23.88 12.88 9.65
CA GLU A 85 -24.05 11.75 8.73
C GLU A 85 -24.06 10.45 9.53
N ALA A 86 -25.27 9.86 9.70
CA ALA A 86 -25.53 8.77 10.63
C ALA A 86 -24.79 7.47 10.25
N ASP A 87 -24.77 7.09 8.97
CA ASP A 87 -24.14 5.86 8.50
C ASP A 87 -22.62 5.93 8.70
N HIS A 88 -22.04 7.10 8.48
CA HIS A 88 -20.61 7.35 8.70
C HIS A 88 -20.24 7.24 10.18
N VAL A 89 -21.08 7.80 11.05
CA VAL A 89 -20.90 7.70 12.52
C VAL A 89 -20.96 6.26 13.00
N GLU A 90 -21.94 5.49 12.56
CA GLU A 90 -22.08 4.08 12.94
C GLU A 90 -20.82 3.27 12.57
N GLY A 91 -20.26 3.51 11.40
CA GLY A 91 -19.06 2.83 10.93
C GLY A 91 -17.80 3.13 11.76
N PHE A 92 -17.64 4.37 12.25
CA PHE A 92 -16.41 4.82 12.93
C PHE A 92 -16.52 4.99 14.44
N ALA A 93 -17.72 5.05 15.02
CA ALA A 93 -17.91 5.30 16.45
C ALA A 93 -17.08 4.38 17.38
N PRO A 94 -16.92 3.07 17.08
CA PRO A 94 -16.14 2.18 17.94
C PRO A 94 -14.64 2.45 17.94
N GLU A 95 -14.14 3.15 16.93
CA GLU A 95 -12.70 3.40 16.69
C GLU A 95 -12.28 4.85 16.97
N CYS A 96 -13.19 5.71 17.42
CA CYS A 96 -12.87 7.10 17.71
C CYS A 96 -12.03 7.26 18.98
N ALA A 97 -11.01 8.11 18.88
CA ALA A 97 -10.28 8.63 20.04
C ALA A 97 -10.83 10.02 20.40
N TRP A 98 -11.19 10.22 21.66
CA TRP A 98 -11.88 11.42 22.12
C TRP A 98 -11.01 12.30 22.99
N VAL A 99 -10.96 13.60 22.66
CA VAL A 99 -10.36 14.64 23.50
C VAL A 99 -11.48 15.31 24.28
N THR A 100 -11.36 15.28 25.62
CA THR A 100 -12.38 15.79 26.54
C THR A 100 -11.88 16.98 27.40
N TYR A 101 -10.60 17.29 27.33
CA TYR A 101 -9.98 18.43 28.01
C TYR A 101 -9.12 19.24 27.03
N GLY A 102 -9.19 20.57 27.12
CA GLY A 102 -8.28 21.53 26.51
C GLY A 102 -7.46 22.22 27.60
N GLY A 103 -6.16 21.91 27.69
CA GLY A 103 -5.38 22.29 28.85
C GLY A 103 -5.91 21.63 30.13
N ASN A 104 -6.30 22.43 31.15
CA ASN A 104 -6.86 21.95 32.40
C ASN A 104 -8.39 22.06 32.46
N GLU A 105 -9.04 22.54 31.41
CA GLU A 105 -10.48 22.75 31.38
C GLU A 105 -11.17 21.64 30.60
N LYS A 106 -12.29 21.16 31.14
CA LYS A 106 -13.14 20.21 30.44
C LYS A 106 -13.85 20.92 29.29
N LEU A 107 -13.78 20.34 28.09
CA LEU A 107 -14.48 20.85 26.92
C LEU A 107 -16.00 20.72 27.12
N GLU A 108 -16.76 21.71 26.64
CA GLU A 108 -18.23 21.66 26.62
C GLU A 108 -18.70 20.54 25.66
N GLU A 109 -18.03 20.41 24.53
CA GLU A 109 -18.22 19.35 23.54
C GLU A 109 -16.90 18.58 23.36
N ARG A 110 -16.96 17.26 23.32
CA ARG A 110 -15.77 16.44 23.06
C ARG A 110 -15.39 16.49 21.59
N LEU A 111 -14.09 16.37 21.31
CA LEU A 111 -13.54 16.38 19.97
C LEU A 111 -13.01 15.00 19.61
N CYS A 112 -13.35 14.52 18.43
CA CYS A 112 -12.78 13.31 17.87
C CYS A 112 -11.42 13.64 17.22
N VAL A 113 -10.38 12.85 17.52
CA VAL A 113 -9.18 12.85 16.68
C VAL A 113 -9.54 12.15 15.38
N ARG A 114 -9.41 12.82 14.24
CA ARG A 114 -9.92 12.35 12.95
C ARG A 114 -9.58 10.89 12.65
N PRO A 115 -10.57 10.01 12.44
CA PRO A 115 -10.37 8.67 11.90
C PRO A 115 -10.38 8.69 10.36
N THR A 116 -10.98 9.71 9.79
CA THR A 116 -11.12 10.10 8.37
C THR A 116 -11.66 11.52 8.32
N SER A 117 -11.69 12.18 7.18
CA SER A 117 -11.93 13.63 7.12
C SER A 117 -13.15 14.06 6.29
N GLU A 118 -14.05 13.14 5.86
CA GLU A 118 -15.20 13.46 5.01
C GLU A 118 -16.02 14.61 5.59
N THR A 119 -16.31 14.60 6.88
CA THR A 119 -17.14 15.61 7.55
C THR A 119 -16.48 16.98 7.59
N LEU A 120 -15.15 17.04 7.78
CA LEU A 120 -14.38 18.29 7.71
C LEU A 120 -14.37 18.88 6.31
N PHE A 121 -14.17 18.03 5.30
CA PHE A 121 -14.23 18.47 3.91
C PHE A 121 -15.63 18.97 3.53
N CYS A 122 -16.69 18.30 3.99
CA CYS A 122 -18.07 18.74 3.76
C CYS A 122 -18.35 20.12 4.37
N GLU A 123 -17.89 20.35 5.61
CA GLU A 123 -18.02 21.66 6.25
C GLU A 123 -17.30 22.75 5.43
N HIS A 124 -16.06 22.48 5.03
CA HIS A 124 -15.28 23.43 4.21
C HIS A 124 -15.90 23.66 2.82
N PHE A 125 -16.34 22.59 2.15
CA PHE A 125 -16.95 22.71 0.83
C PHE A 125 -18.25 23.52 0.84
N LYS A 126 -19.02 23.43 1.92
CA LYS A 126 -20.21 24.27 2.09
C LYS A 126 -19.90 25.76 2.02
N ASP A 127 -18.73 26.17 2.53
CA ASP A 127 -18.33 27.56 2.57
C ASP A 127 -17.73 28.09 1.26
N ILE A 128 -17.27 27.20 0.37
CA ILE A 128 -16.53 27.62 -0.83
C ILE A 128 -17.18 27.21 -2.16
N VAL A 129 -18.25 26.43 -2.13
CA VAL A 129 -18.92 25.96 -3.36
C VAL A 129 -20.35 26.54 -3.42
N HIS A 130 -20.58 27.46 -4.35
CA HIS A 130 -21.86 28.15 -4.52
C HIS A 130 -22.36 28.16 -5.97
N SER A 131 -21.49 27.89 -6.93
CA SER A 131 -21.76 27.90 -8.36
C SER A 131 -21.11 26.72 -9.06
N TYR A 132 -21.69 26.28 -10.18
CA TYR A 132 -21.06 25.29 -11.06
C TYR A 132 -19.64 25.67 -11.49
N ARG A 133 -19.28 26.97 -11.46
CA ARG A 133 -17.93 27.46 -11.78
C ARG A 133 -16.90 27.12 -10.69
N ASP A 134 -17.36 26.80 -9.49
CA ASP A 134 -16.49 26.40 -8.38
C ASP A 134 -16.13 24.92 -8.43
N LEU A 135 -16.78 24.15 -9.31
CA LEU A 135 -16.59 22.71 -9.50
C LEU A 135 -15.78 22.40 -10.77
N PRO A 136 -15.02 21.27 -10.80
CA PRO A 136 -14.81 20.37 -9.68
C PRO A 136 -13.88 20.95 -8.62
N LYS A 137 -14.02 20.48 -7.35
CA LYS A 137 -12.98 20.62 -6.32
C LYS A 137 -12.21 19.31 -6.24
N LEU A 138 -10.89 19.38 -6.39
CA LEU A 138 -10.00 18.22 -6.44
C LEU A 138 -8.94 18.35 -5.36
N TYR A 139 -9.27 17.95 -4.12
CA TYR A 139 -8.38 18.12 -2.97
C TYR A 139 -7.80 16.81 -2.49
N ASN A 140 -6.58 16.90 -1.98
CA ASN A 140 -5.84 15.82 -1.37
C ASN A 140 -5.13 16.31 -0.10
N GLN A 141 -4.93 15.44 0.89
CA GLN A 141 -4.06 15.73 2.01
C GLN A 141 -3.20 14.52 2.40
N TRP A 142 -1.99 14.82 2.88
CA TRP A 142 -1.04 13.87 3.45
C TRP A 142 -0.97 14.11 4.95
N VAL A 143 -1.57 13.23 5.74
CA VAL A 143 -1.75 13.45 7.18
C VAL A 143 -1.73 12.13 7.95
N SER A 144 -1.73 12.22 9.30
CA SER A 144 -2.01 11.10 10.17
C SER A 144 -3.49 11.05 10.55
N VAL A 145 -3.97 9.85 10.83
CA VAL A 145 -5.30 9.57 11.39
C VAL A 145 -5.19 8.59 12.55
N VAL A 146 -6.21 8.57 13.40
CA VAL A 146 -6.27 7.68 14.57
C VAL A 146 -7.52 6.83 14.50
N ARG A 147 -7.31 5.50 14.50
CA ARG A 147 -8.36 4.49 14.64
C ARG A 147 -8.00 3.58 15.80
N TRP A 148 -8.85 3.53 16.83
CA TRP A 148 -8.53 2.89 18.11
C TRP A 148 -8.63 1.37 18.04
N GLU A 149 -7.76 0.78 17.23
CA GLU A 149 -7.69 -0.65 16.95
C GLU A 149 -7.33 -1.47 18.20
N LYS A 150 -8.02 -2.61 18.38
CA LYS A 150 -7.74 -3.54 19.48
C LYS A 150 -6.48 -4.36 19.26
N THR A 151 -6.30 -4.85 18.04
CA THR A 151 -5.14 -5.65 17.62
C THR A 151 -4.31 -4.85 16.64
N THR A 152 -3.02 -4.72 16.89
CA THR A 152 -2.12 -3.89 16.07
C THR A 152 -0.94 -4.70 15.52
N ARG A 153 -0.51 -4.34 14.31
CA ARG A 153 0.68 -4.86 13.64
C ARG A 153 1.33 -3.73 12.84
N PRO A 154 2.66 -3.56 12.89
CA PRO A 154 3.35 -2.48 12.17
C PRO A 154 2.87 -2.34 10.73
N PHE A 155 2.62 -1.11 10.28
CA PHE A 155 2.12 -0.72 8.96
C PHE A 155 0.76 -1.29 8.55
N LEU A 156 0.40 -2.51 8.93
CA LEU A 156 -0.83 -3.17 8.47
C LEU A 156 -2.06 -2.69 9.23
N ARG A 157 -1.92 -2.55 10.55
CA ARG A 157 -2.99 -2.12 11.46
C ARG A 157 -2.38 -1.42 12.67
N SER A 158 -2.42 -0.11 12.70
CA SER A 158 -1.89 0.74 13.76
C SER A 158 -2.98 1.67 14.26
N ARG A 159 -2.88 2.12 15.52
CA ARG A 159 -3.82 3.12 16.07
C ARG A 159 -3.64 4.47 15.45
N GLU A 160 -2.39 4.87 15.21
CA GLU A 160 -2.04 6.04 14.44
C GLU A 160 -1.22 5.60 13.24
N PHE A 161 -1.55 6.13 12.07
CA PHE A 161 -0.85 5.83 10.82
C PHE A 161 -0.88 7.04 9.87
N LEU A 162 0.08 7.09 8.99
CA LEU A 162 0.13 8.06 7.91
C LEU A 162 -0.66 7.55 6.72
N TRP A 163 -1.34 8.45 6.05
CA TRP A 163 -2.06 8.17 4.84
C TRP A 163 -2.14 9.37 3.91
N GLN A 164 -2.66 9.14 2.76
CA GLN A 164 -3.18 10.11 1.84
C GLN A 164 -4.69 9.89 1.74
N GLU A 165 -5.44 10.96 1.76
CA GLU A 165 -6.87 10.96 1.47
C GLU A 165 -7.20 12.09 0.50
N GLY A 166 -7.84 11.71 -0.62
CA GLY A 166 -8.40 12.66 -1.55
C GLY A 166 -9.89 12.83 -1.34
N HIS A 167 -10.37 14.05 -1.49
CA HIS A 167 -11.78 14.39 -1.39
C HIS A 167 -12.13 15.35 -2.50
N THR A 168 -13.11 14.97 -3.33
CA THR A 168 -13.50 15.76 -4.51
C THR A 168 -14.98 16.00 -4.58
N LEU A 169 -15.36 17.12 -5.20
CA LEU A 169 -16.75 17.46 -5.51
C LEU A 169 -16.91 17.71 -7.01
N HIS A 170 -18.00 17.22 -7.56
CA HIS A 170 -18.32 17.29 -8.99
C HIS A 170 -19.75 17.77 -9.24
N GLU A 171 -19.97 18.39 -10.41
CA GLU A 171 -21.31 18.86 -10.81
C GLU A 171 -22.27 17.69 -11.02
N THR A 172 -21.79 16.58 -11.59
CA THR A 172 -22.63 15.45 -11.99
C THR A 172 -22.15 14.12 -11.38
N ALA A 173 -23.08 13.15 -11.32
CA ALA A 173 -22.76 11.79 -10.91
C ALA A 173 -21.72 11.12 -11.82
N GLU A 174 -21.83 11.37 -13.14
CA GLU A 174 -20.92 10.80 -14.15
C GLU A 174 -19.49 11.27 -13.90
N GLU A 175 -19.28 12.59 -13.74
CA GLU A 175 -17.96 13.17 -13.44
C GLU A 175 -17.36 12.58 -12.15
N ALA A 176 -18.17 12.39 -11.10
CA ALA A 176 -17.70 11.82 -9.84
C ALA A 176 -17.37 10.33 -9.95
N ILE A 177 -18.13 9.55 -10.72
CA ILE A 177 -17.85 8.14 -10.98
C ILE A 177 -16.55 8.00 -11.79
N ASP A 178 -16.39 8.81 -12.84
CA ASP A 178 -15.16 8.85 -13.65
C ASP A 178 -13.94 9.18 -12.80
N GLU A 179 -14.07 10.13 -11.86
CA GLU A 179 -13.00 10.46 -10.92
C GLU A 179 -12.69 9.30 -9.99
N THR A 180 -13.70 8.61 -9.46
CA THR A 180 -13.53 7.45 -8.58
C THR A 180 -12.75 6.34 -9.28
N GLU A 181 -13.08 6.04 -10.54
CA GLU A 181 -12.39 5.03 -11.35
C GLU A 181 -11.00 5.49 -11.78
N ARG A 182 -10.83 6.77 -12.12
CA ARG A 182 -9.54 7.37 -12.46
C ARG A 182 -8.54 7.21 -11.32
N MET A 183 -8.94 7.50 -10.08
CA MET A 183 -8.06 7.40 -8.92
C MET A 183 -7.73 5.95 -8.56
N LEU A 184 -8.67 5.02 -8.76
CA LEU A 184 -8.37 3.59 -8.66
C LEU A 184 -7.30 3.17 -9.68
N ASN A 185 -7.37 3.65 -10.92
CA ASN A 185 -6.38 3.37 -11.96
C ASN A 185 -5.00 3.96 -11.62
N VAL A 186 -4.95 5.15 -11.00
CA VAL A 186 -3.69 5.73 -10.49
C VAL A 186 -3.05 4.80 -9.47
N TYR A 187 -3.80 4.32 -8.49
CA TYR A 187 -3.30 3.38 -7.48
C TYR A 187 -2.86 2.05 -8.09
N THR A 188 -3.61 1.54 -9.06
CA THR A 188 -3.25 0.30 -9.77
C THR A 188 -1.93 0.46 -10.50
N LYS A 189 -1.79 1.52 -11.28
CA LYS A 189 -0.55 1.84 -12.00
C LYS A 189 0.63 1.96 -11.04
N PHE A 190 0.48 2.73 -9.98
CA PHE A 190 1.51 2.90 -8.96
C PHE A 190 1.92 1.56 -8.32
N CYS A 191 0.96 0.72 -7.93
CA CYS A 191 1.26 -0.57 -7.34
C CYS A 191 2.00 -1.50 -8.32
N GLN A 192 1.60 -1.52 -9.59
CA GLN A 192 2.19 -2.40 -10.59
C GLN A 192 3.57 -1.91 -11.05
N GLU A 193 3.71 -0.63 -11.39
CA GLU A 193 4.91 -0.09 -12.01
C GLU A 193 5.97 0.30 -10.98
N ASP A 194 5.57 0.94 -9.86
CA ASP A 194 6.52 1.47 -8.88
C ASP A 194 6.74 0.53 -7.68
N LEU A 195 5.70 -0.20 -7.25
CA LEU A 195 5.81 -1.16 -6.15
C LEU A 195 6.06 -2.60 -6.64
N ALA A 196 6.09 -2.84 -7.94
CA ALA A 196 6.23 -4.17 -8.55
C ALA A 196 5.21 -5.19 -7.97
N MET A 197 4.01 -4.73 -7.64
CA MET A 197 2.98 -5.50 -6.97
C MET A 197 1.75 -5.65 -7.86
N PRO A 198 1.49 -6.85 -8.41
CA PRO A 198 0.29 -7.11 -9.21
C PRO A 198 -0.95 -7.06 -8.33
N VAL A 199 -1.90 -6.20 -8.68
CA VAL A 199 -3.17 -6.01 -7.96
C VAL A 199 -4.36 -6.36 -8.85
N ILE A 200 -5.49 -6.67 -8.21
CA ILE A 200 -6.78 -6.91 -8.85
C ILE A 200 -7.70 -5.75 -8.51
N GLN A 201 -8.24 -5.11 -9.53
CA GLN A 201 -9.25 -4.07 -9.39
C GLN A 201 -10.64 -4.69 -9.28
N GLY A 202 -11.48 -4.12 -8.42
CA GLY A 202 -12.86 -4.51 -8.35
C GLY A 202 -13.71 -3.62 -7.47
N MET A 203 -15.00 -3.91 -7.45
CA MET A 203 -15.96 -3.24 -6.59
C MET A 203 -16.24 -4.10 -5.36
N LYS A 204 -16.41 -3.49 -4.21
CA LYS A 204 -16.86 -4.16 -2.98
C LYS A 204 -18.33 -4.57 -3.10
N THR A 205 -18.70 -5.61 -2.36
CA THR A 205 -20.11 -5.95 -2.13
C THR A 205 -20.79 -4.90 -1.26
N ASP A 206 -22.11 -4.89 -1.22
CA ASP A 206 -22.87 -3.92 -0.42
C ASP A 206 -22.59 -4.07 1.09
N SER A 207 -22.28 -5.29 1.55
CA SER A 207 -21.91 -5.57 2.94
C SER A 207 -20.50 -5.08 3.32
N ASP A 208 -19.58 -4.95 2.35
CA ASP A 208 -18.16 -4.62 2.58
C ASP A 208 -17.77 -3.22 2.06
N LYS A 209 -18.74 -2.42 1.59
CA LYS A 209 -18.50 -1.06 1.13
C LYS A 209 -18.23 -0.09 2.28
N PHE A 210 -17.53 0.99 2.00
CA PHE A 210 -17.25 2.05 2.96
C PHE A 210 -18.54 2.72 3.46
N ALA A 211 -18.60 3.02 4.76
CA ALA A 211 -19.76 3.63 5.40
C ALA A 211 -20.13 4.98 4.76
N GLY A 212 -21.38 5.13 4.32
CA GLY A 212 -21.87 6.30 3.59
C GLY A 212 -21.61 6.30 2.09
N ALA A 213 -20.84 5.36 1.55
CA ALA A 213 -20.58 5.28 0.11
C ALA A 213 -21.69 4.52 -0.64
N GLU A 214 -22.08 5.01 -1.82
CA GLU A 214 -22.92 4.27 -2.75
C GLU A 214 -22.15 3.13 -3.43
N ARG A 215 -20.88 3.39 -3.78
CA ARG A 215 -19.94 2.41 -4.36
C ARG A 215 -18.57 2.53 -3.76
N THR A 216 -17.95 1.40 -3.47
CA THR A 216 -16.55 1.31 -3.07
C THR A 216 -15.79 0.45 -4.05
N TYR A 217 -14.77 1.02 -4.67
CA TYR A 217 -13.80 0.31 -5.48
C TYR A 217 -12.54 0.05 -4.67
N CYS A 218 -11.82 -1.02 -4.98
CA CYS A 218 -10.60 -1.39 -4.30
C CYS A 218 -9.57 -2.03 -5.22
N ILE A 219 -8.34 -2.05 -4.77
CA ILE A 219 -7.28 -2.87 -5.32
C ILE A 219 -6.86 -3.91 -4.27
N GLU A 220 -6.84 -5.17 -4.67
CA GLU A 220 -6.49 -6.31 -3.82
C GLU A 220 -5.18 -6.94 -4.29
N ALA A 221 -4.26 -7.15 -3.34
CA ALA A 221 -2.99 -7.85 -3.58
C ALA A 221 -2.98 -9.19 -2.84
N LEU A 222 -2.20 -10.15 -3.34
CA LEU A 222 -1.96 -11.41 -2.66
C LEU A 222 -0.57 -11.41 -2.05
N MET A 223 -0.49 -11.64 -0.74
CA MET A 223 0.75 -11.70 -0.01
C MET A 223 1.45 -13.06 -0.18
N HIS A 224 2.70 -13.16 0.21
CA HIS A 224 3.49 -14.37 0.07
C HIS A 224 2.85 -15.59 0.76
N ASP A 225 2.21 -15.39 1.89
CA ASP A 225 1.49 -16.45 2.64
C ASP A 225 0.11 -16.80 2.07
N GLY A 226 -0.28 -16.20 0.94
CA GLY A 226 -1.57 -16.46 0.28
C GLY A 226 -2.76 -15.66 0.83
N LYS A 227 -2.56 -14.76 1.80
CA LYS A 227 -3.63 -13.89 2.27
C LYS A 227 -3.78 -12.64 1.42
N ALA A 228 -5.03 -12.19 1.31
CA ALA A 228 -5.39 -10.99 0.58
C ALA A 228 -5.13 -9.73 1.41
N LEU A 229 -4.64 -8.68 0.76
CA LEU A 229 -4.48 -7.35 1.34
C LEU A 229 -5.16 -6.30 0.45
N GLN A 230 -6.09 -5.55 1.03
CA GLN A 230 -6.63 -4.35 0.39
C GLN A 230 -5.55 -3.25 0.41
N ALA A 231 -5.04 -2.91 -0.76
CA ALA A 231 -3.92 -1.99 -0.90
C ALA A 231 -4.35 -0.52 -1.08
N GLY A 232 -5.57 -0.28 -1.57
CA GLY A 232 -6.14 1.06 -1.73
C GLY A 232 -7.62 1.00 -2.04
N THR A 233 -8.32 2.12 -1.81
CA THR A 233 -9.77 2.26 -2.07
C THR A 233 -10.09 3.59 -2.74
N SER A 234 -11.21 3.58 -3.48
CA SER A 234 -11.80 4.76 -4.07
C SER A 234 -13.32 4.66 -3.96
N HIS A 235 -13.96 5.71 -3.44
CA HIS A 235 -15.37 5.71 -3.04
C HIS A 235 -16.16 6.76 -3.80
N TYR A 236 -17.32 6.37 -4.28
CA TYR A 236 -18.35 7.27 -4.79
C TYR A 236 -19.47 7.38 -3.75
N PHE A 237 -19.76 8.59 -3.28
CA PHE A 237 -20.75 8.85 -2.24
C PHE A 237 -22.10 9.35 -2.78
N GLY A 238 -22.24 9.55 -4.10
CA GLY A 238 -23.39 10.24 -4.62
C GLY A 238 -23.49 11.67 -4.10
N ASP A 239 -24.72 12.11 -3.83
CA ASP A 239 -25.04 13.42 -3.25
C ASP A 239 -25.43 13.34 -1.75
N GLY A 240 -25.29 12.18 -1.12
CA GLY A 240 -25.72 11.92 0.25
C GLY A 240 -25.06 12.86 1.27
N PHE A 241 -23.73 12.95 1.26
CA PHE A 241 -23.00 13.89 2.13
C PHE A 241 -23.35 15.35 1.83
N ALA A 242 -23.47 15.70 0.55
CA ALA A 242 -23.85 17.06 0.15
C ALA A 242 -25.21 17.45 0.71
N LYS A 243 -26.19 16.54 0.71
CA LYS A 243 -27.52 16.73 1.32
C LYS A 243 -27.44 16.83 2.85
N ALA A 244 -26.70 15.93 3.49
CA ALA A 244 -26.56 15.92 4.96
C ALA A 244 -25.91 17.21 5.50
N PHE A 245 -24.96 17.78 4.74
CA PHE A 245 -24.25 19.01 5.08
C PHE A 245 -24.82 20.27 4.45
N ASP A 246 -25.89 20.12 3.63
CA ASP A 246 -26.53 21.22 2.90
C ASP A 246 -25.51 21.98 2.02
N ILE A 247 -24.73 21.25 1.22
CA ILE A 247 -23.80 21.80 0.23
C ILE A 247 -24.57 21.97 -1.07
N GLN A 248 -24.91 23.20 -1.45
CA GLN A 248 -25.67 23.49 -2.66
C GLN A 248 -24.91 24.46 -3.57
N PHE A 249 -25.07 24.28 -4.87
CA PHE A 249 -24.53 25.18 -5.87
C PHE A 249 -25.59 25.56 -6.89
N SER A 250 -25.45 26.73 -7.49
CA SER A 250 -26.28 27.16 -8.64
C SER A 250 -25.71 26.53 -9.92
N ASN A 251 -26.51 25.70 -10.59
CA ASN A 251 -26.14 25.10 -11.87
C ASN A 251 -26.25 26.09 -13.06
N LYS A 252 -25.96 25.62 -14.27
CA LYS A 252 -25.98 26.44 -15.50
C LYS A 252 -27.36 27.03 -15.81
N GLU A 253 -28.46 26.42 -15.33
CA GLU A 253 -29.83 26.87 -15.44
C GLU A 253 -30.30 27.78 -14.28
N ASN A 254 -29.36 28.21 -13.42
CA ASN A 254 -29.65 29.00 -12.20
C ASN A 254 -30.57 28.26 -11.20
N LYS A 255 -30.52 26.94 -11.15
CA LYS A 255 -31.22 26.11 -10.18
C LYS A 255 -30.26 25.61 -9.14
N LEU A 256 -30.70 25.48 -7.88
CA LEU A 256 -29.91 24.85 -6.83
C LEU A 256 -29.85 23.33 -7.05
N ALA A 257 -28.65 22.79 -6.92
CA ALA A 257 -28.35 21.36 -7.03
C ALA A 257 -27.33 20.94 -5.95
N TYR A 258 -27.32 19.65 -5.62
CA TYR A 258 -26.34 19.07 -4.74
C TYR A 258 -25.20 18.46 -5.56
N PRO A 259 -23.94 18.75 -5.24
CA PRO A 259 -22.80 18.14 -5.93
C PRO A 259 -22.60 16.68 -5.52
N HIS A 260 -21.93 15.92 -6.36
CA HIS A 260 -21.55 14.54 -6.13
C HIS A 260 -20.13 14.45 -5.56
N GLN A 261 -19.92 13.58 -4.58
CA GLN A 261 -18.68 13.50 -3.80
C GLN A 261 -17.95 12.19 -4.01
N THR A 262 -16.61 12.27 -3.99
CA THR A 262 -15.73 11.10 -3.93
C THR A 262 -14.73 11.23 -2.79
N SER A 263 -14.21 10.08 -2.32
CA SER A 263 -12.97 10.02 -1.56
C SER A 263 -12.13 8.81 -1.96
N TRP A 264 -10.83 8.91 -1.82
CA TRP A 264 -9.91 7.85 -2.20
C TRP A 264 -8.64 7.94 -1.37
N GLY A 265 -8.04 6.77 -1.05
CA GLY A 265 -6.92 6.76 -0.12
C GLY A 265 -6.06 5.51 -0.15
N VAL A 266 -4.78 5.75 0.20
CA VAL A 266 -3.79 4.73 0.53
C VAL A 266 -3.03 5.12 1.79
N THR A 267 -2.48 4.13 2.48
CA THR A 267 -1.84 4.33 3.79
C THR A 267 -0.43 3.73 3.81
N THR A 268 0.28 3.92 4.91
CA THR A 268 1.52 3.19 5.19
C THR A 268 1.38 1.66 5.16
N ARG A 269 0.15 1.13 5.02
CA ARG A 269 -0.11 -0.28 4.72
C ARG A 269 0.63 -0.76 3.46
N LEU A 270 0.86 0.13 2.50
CA LEU A 270 1.65 -0.19 1.30
C LEU A 270 3.08 -0.63 1.64
N ILE A 271 3.69 -0.10 2.69
CA ILE A 271 5.01 -0.57 3.18
C ILE A 271 4.89 -2.01 3.67
N GLY A 272 3.83 -2.31 4.45
CA GLY A 272 3.54 -3.69 4.87
C GLY A 272 3.32 -4.63 3.69
N ALA A 273 2.61 -4.18 2.66
CA ALA A 273 2.40 -4.93 1.43
C ALA A 273 3.72 -5.25 0.72
N ILE A 274 4.62 -4.28 0.56
CA ILE A 274 5.95 -4.46 -0.03
C ILE A 274 6.74 -5.52 0.75
N ILE A 275 6.76 -5.45 2.08
CA ILE A 275 7.44 -6.42 2.94
C ILE A 275 6.91 -7.83 2.68
N MET A 276 5.58 -8.00 2.72
CA MET A 276 4.95 -9.32 2.61
C MET A 276 4.92 -9.88 1.19
N THR A 277 5.05 -9.03 0.17
CA THR A 277 5.08 -9.47 -1.23
C THR A 277 6.48 -9.85 -1.67
N HIS A 278 7.50 -9.05 -1.30
CA HIS A 278 8.84 -9.16 -1.87
C HIS A 278 9.91 -9.66 -0.91
N GLY A 279 9.72 -9.48 0.40
CA GLY A 279 10.69 -9.89 1.42
C GLY A 279 11.00 -11.37 1.38
N ASP A 280 12.16 -11.72 1.95
CA ASP A 280 12.62 -13.10 2.08
C ASP A 280 13.27 -13.34 3.46
N ASP A 281 13.82 -14.52 3.67
CA ASP A 281 14.49 -14.89 4.95
C ASP A 281 15.79 -14.11 5.24
N ASN A 282 16.21 -13.22 4.34
CA ASN A 282 17.33 -12.31 4.59
C ASN A 282 16.88 -10.86 4.81
N GLY A 283 15.57 -10.58 4.81
CA GLY A 283 15.00 -9.29 5.13
C GLY A 283 14.16 -8.69 4.01
N LEU A 284 14.23 -7.36 3.87
CA LEU A 284 13.54 -6.60 2.84
C LEU A 284 14.08 -6.93 1.44
N VAL A 285 13.19 -6.80 0.46
CA VAL A 285 13.53 -6.65 -0.96
C VAL A 285 12.71 -5.49 -1.49
N LEU A 286 13.35 -4.35 -1.72
CA LEU A 286 12.62 -3.13 -2.08
C LEU A 286 12.54 -2.95 -3.60
N PRO A 287 11.35 -2.61 -4.12
CA PRO A 287 11.23 -2.08 -5.47
C PRO A 287 12.08 -0.82 -5.64
N PRO A 288 12.85 -0.67 -6.71
CA PRO A 288 13.78 0.43 -6.88
C PRO A 288 13.15 1.82 -6.76
N ALA A 289 11.91 2.01 -7.24
CA ALA A 289 11.23 3.31 -7.21
C ALA A 289 11.10 3.87 -5.80
N VAL A 290 10.83 3.03 -4.79
CA VAL A 290 10.59 3.44 -3.40
C VAL A 290 11.77 3.16 -2.45
N ALA A 291 12.83 2.48 -2.91
CA ALA A 291 14.01 2.21 -2.09
C ALA A 291 14.73 3.51 -1.72
N PRO A 292 14.98 3.79 -0.41
CA PRO A 292 15.75 4.98 -0.01
C PRO A 292 17.16 5.00 -0.58
N ILE A 293 17.77 3.82 -0.68
CA ILE A 293 19.05 3.58 -1.33
C ILE A 293 18.78 2.58 -2.46
N GLN A 294 19.01 2.98 -3.71
CA GLN A 294 18.86 2.10 -4.86
C GLN A 294 20.13 1.29 -5.11
N VAL A 295 21.28 1.92 -4.86
CA VAL A 295 22.59 1.32 -5.05
C VAL A 295 23.48 1.62 -3.84
N ILE A 296 24.04 0.58 -3.25
CA ILE A 296 25.08 0.71 -2.23
C ILE A 296 26.43 0.32 -2.78
N VAL A 297 27.40 1.22 -2.71
CA VAL A 297 28.79 0.96 -3.05
C VAL A 297 29.52 0.46 -1.82
N VAL A 298 30.13 -0.72 -1.90
CA VAL A 298 30.90 -1.33 -0.81
C VAL A 298 32.36 -1.49 -1.25
N PRO A 299 33.28 -0.68 -0.68
CA PRO A 299 34.69 -0.85 -0.93
C PRO A 299 35.23 -2.11 -0.25
N ILE A 300 35.91 -2.95 -1.02
CA ILE A 300 36.55 -4.16 -0.55
C ILE A 300 38.03 -3.89 -0.24
N ALA A 301 38.48 -4.22 0.98
CA ALA A 301 39.81 -3.88 1.46
C ALA A 301 40.11 -2.36 1.36
N GLN A 302 39.17 -1.55 1.86
CA GLN A 302 39.22 -0.09 1.79
C GLN A 302 40.48 0.55 2.45
N HIS A 303 41.18 -0.19 3.30
CA HIS A 303 42.45 0.24 3.91
C HIS A 303 43.61 0.30 2.91
N LYS A 304 43.46 -0.31 1.73
CA LYS A 304 44.48 -0.24 0.68
C LYS A 304 44.42 1.09 -0.06
N GLU A 305 45.57 1.61 -0.43
CA GLU A 305 45.73 2.89 -1.11
C GLU A 305 44.85 2.98 -2.37
N GLY A 306 44.15 4.09 -2.53
CA GLY A 306 43.32 4.41 -3.68
C GLY A 306 41.95 3.74 -3.74
N VAL A 307 41.65 2.72 -2.93
CA VAL A 307 40.39 1.98 -2.97
C VAL A 307 39.23 2.87 -2.54
N LEU A 308 39.36 3.57 -1.42
CA LEU A 308 38.28 4.42 -0.91
C LEU A 308 38.02 5.61 -1.83
N ASP A 309 39.09 6.23 -2.38
CA ASP A 309 38.96 7.35 -3.31
C ASP A 309 38.23 6.93 -4.59
N ARG A 310 38.55 5.74 -5.13
CA ARG A 310 37.90 5.21 -6.33
C ARG A 310 36.42 4.86 -6.05
N ALA A 311 36.13 4.24 -4.89
CA ALA A 311 34.78 3.92 -4.48
C ALA A 311 33.91 5.18 -4.28
N ASN A 312 34.47 6.24 -3.69
CA ASN A 312 33.79 7.54 -3.56
C ASN A 312 33.53 8.17 -4.93
N ALA A 313 34.51 8.14 -5.86
CA ALA A 313 34.33 8.64 -7.21
C ALA A 313 33.23 7.87 -7.96
N LEU A 314 33.20 6.54 -7.81
CA LEU A 314 32.15 5.69 -8.38
C LEU A 314 30.78 6.02 -7.80
N CYS A 315 30.66 6.19 -6.49
CA CYS A 315 29.41 6.57 -5.86
C CYS A 315 28.89 7.91 -6.40
N LYS A 316 29.74 8.94 -6.48
CA LYS A 316 29.38 10.24 -7.07
C LYS A 316 28.97 10.14 -8.55
N GLN A 317 29.57 9.24 -9.29
CA GLN A 317 29.18 8.96 -10.66
C GLN A 317 27.76 8.38 -10.72
N LEU A 318 27.44 7.40 -9.86
CA LEU A 318 26.15 6.74 -9.78
C LEU A 318 25.03 7.64 -9.25
N GLU A 319 25.35 8.63 -8.37
CA GLU A 319 24.40 9.63 -7.89
C GLU A 319 23.72 10.45 -9.00
N LYS A 320 24.31 10.49 -10.19
CA LYS A 320 23.73 11.18 -11.36
C LYS A 320 22.51 10.44 -11.94
N VAL A 321 22.45 9.13 -11.74
CA VAL A 321 21.42 8.26 -12.37
C VAL A 321 20.52 7.55 -11.36
N CYS A 322 20.92 7.49 -10.09
CA CYS A 322 20.15 6.80 -9.05
C CYS A 322 20.46 7.32 -7.65
N ARG A 323 19.67 6.90 -6.65
CA ARG A 323 19.95 7.15 -5.23
C ARG A 323 21.05 6.20 -4.74
N ALA A 324 22.29 6.57 -4.99
CA ALA A 324 23.46 5.81 -4.57
C ALA A 324 23.98 6.28 -3.22
N LYS A 325 24.58 5.36 -2.45
CA LYS A 325 25.35 5.65 -1.24
C LYS A 325 26.59 4.75 -1.20
N ILE A 326 27.60 5.17 -0.45
CA ILE A 326 28.77 4.37 -0.13
C ILE A 326 28.75 3.99 1.35
N ASP A 327 29.16 2.77 1.68
CA ASP A 327 29.46 2.37 3.05
C ASP A 327 30.98 2.34 3.25
N ASP A 328 31.51 3.42 3.75
CA ASP A 328 32.92 3.61 4.09
C ASP A 328 33.25 3.29 5.55
N SER A 329 32.29 2.73 6.31
CA SER A 329 32.51 2.30 7.69
C SER A 329 33.61 1.24 7.80
N GLU A 330 34.16 1.07 9.00
CA GLU A 330 35.21 0.05 9.27
C GLU A 330 34.67 -1.39 9.39
N ASN A 331 33.36 -1.58 9.23
CA ASN A 331 32.76 -2.92 9.26
C ASN A 331 33.29 -3.80 8.14
N SER A 332 33.35 -5.11 8.41
CA SER A 332 33.76 -6.08 7.40
C SER A 332 32.81 -6.10 6.19
N PRO A 333 33.32 -6.43 4.98
CA PRO A 333 32.45 -6.55 3.80
C PRO A 333 31.25 -7.50 4.01
N GLY A 334 31.45 -8.63 4.68
CA GLY A 334 30.39 -9.58 4.99
C GLY A 334 29.30 -8.98 5.87
N TRP A 335 29.65 -8.16 6.86
CA TRP A 335 28.69 -7.43 7.68
C TRP A 335 27.91 -6.41 6.84
N LYS A 336 28.60 -5.62 6.01
CA LYS A 336 27.97 -4.65 5.10
C LYS A 336 26.99 -5.33 4.15
N PHE A 337 27.35 -6.48 3.60
CA PHE A 337 26.46 -7.24 2.72
C PHE A 337 25.18 -7.68 3.43
N ALA A 338 25.31 -8.24 4.64
CA ALA A 338 24.15 -8.65 5.44
C ALA A 338 23.25 -7.48 5.82
N GLU A 339 23.83 -6.33 6.20
CA GLU A 339 23.11 -5.13 6.57
C GLU A 339 22.25 -4.59 5.41
N TYR A 340 22.84 -4.47 4.22
CA TYR A 340 22.10 -3.95 3.05
C TYR A 340 21.18 -4.98 2.40
N GLU A 341 21.41 -6.28 2.61
CA GLU A 341 20.43 -7.31 2.28
C GLU A 341 19.23 -7.24 3.21
N MET A 342 19.45 -7.06 4.53
CA MET A 342 18.37 -6.86 5.50
C MET A 342 17.54 -5.61 5.16
N LYS A 343 18.18 -4.52 4.76
CA LYS A 343 17.54 -3.27 4.34
C LYS A 343 16.91 -3.32 2.94
N GLY A 344 17.11 -4.42 2.22
CA GLY A 344 16.50 -4.65 0.91
C GLY A 344 16.97 -3.72 -0.20
N VAL A 345 18.22 -3.24 -0.12
CA VAL A 345 18.80 -2.37 -1.15
C VAL A 345 18.84 -3.11 -2.49
N PRO A 346 18.24 -2.58 -3.56
CA PRO A 346 18.07 -3.29 -4.83
C PRO A 346 19.36 -3.77 -5.48
N VAL A 347 20.42 -2.96 -5.42
CA VAL A 347 21.69 -3.26 -6.07
C VAL A 347 22.85 -2.93 -5.14
N ARG A 348 23.81 -3.86 -5.04
CA ARG A 348 25.10 -3.66 -4.38
C ARG A 348 26.21 -3.65 -5.42
N VAL A 349 27.11 -2.68 -5.32
CA VAL A 349 28.32 -2.56 -6.14
C VAL A 349 29.53 -2.81 -5.25
N GLU A 350 30.28 -3.84 -5.54
CA GLU A 350 31.52 -4.22 -4.83
C GLU A 350 32.72 -3.75 -5.67
N ILE A 351 33.67 -3.05 -5.07
CA ILE A 351 34.88 -2.57 -5.74
C ILE A 351 36.10 -2.74 -4.83
N GLY A 352 37.12 -3.46 -5.32
CA GLY A 352 38.33 -3.70 -4.62
C GLY A 352 39.58 -3.45 -5.47
N PRO A 353 40.80 -3.69 -4.95
CA PRO A 353 42.05 -3.40 -5.67
C PRO A 353 42.13 -4.03 -7.05
N ARG A 354 41.75 -5.32 -7.16
CA ARG A 354 41.79 -6.04 -8.45
C ARG A 354 40.76 -5.50 -9.45
N ASP A 355 39.61 -5.03 -8.95
CA ASP A 355 38.59 -4.48 -9.77
C ASP A 355 39.05 -3.14 -10.36
N ILE A 356 39.70 -2.32 -9.55
CA ILE A 356 40.28 -1.04 -9.95
C ILE A 356 41.35 -1.23 -11.02
N GLU A 357 42.26 -2.20 -10.82
CA GLU A 357 43.34 -2.56 -11.78
C GLU A 357 42.74 -2.93 -13.17
N ASN A 358 41.58 -3.61 -13.17
CA ASN A 358 40.93 -4.07 -14.41
C ASN A 358 39.85 -3.13 -14.91
N ASN A 359 39.72 -1.92 -14.37
CA ASN A 359 38.66 -0.94 -14.69
C ASN A 359 37.26 -1.54 -14.65
N GLN A 360 36.95 -2.31 -13.59
CA GLN A 360 35.67 -3.01 -13.43
C GLN A 360 35.15 -2.92 -11.99
N CYS A 361 33.94 -3.39 -11.76
CA CYS A 361 33.35 -3.65 -10.46
C CYS A 361 32.45 -4.89 -10.51
N VAL A 362 31.99 -5.36 -9.37
CA VAL A 362 31.00 -6.44 -9.27
C VAL A 362 29.65 -5.85 -8.87
N VAL A 363 28.63 -6.05 -9.68
CA VAL A 363 27.25 -5.65 -9.43
C VAL A 363 26.46 -6.87 -8.97
N VAL A 364 25.73 -6.73 -7.85
CA VAL A 364 24.90 -7.79 -7.27
C VAL A 364 23.48 -7.30 -7.11
N THR A 365 22.52 -7.99 -7.73
CA THR A 365 21.09 -7.70 -7.59
C THR A 365 20.50 -8.41 -6.37
N ARG A 366 19.64 -7.70 -5.60
CA ARG A 366 19.08 -8.23 -4.33
C ARG A 366 18.06 -9.34 -4.56
N HIS A 367 17.22 -9.24 -5.57
CA HIS A 367 16.06 -10.11 -5.78
C HIS A 367 16.44 -11.54 -6.16
N ASN A 368 17.54 -11.75 -6.89
CA ASN A 368 18.02 -13.07 -7.36
C ASN A 368 19.49 -13.37 -6.97
N ARG A 369 20.20 -12.38 -6.36
CA ARG A 369 21.61 -12.46 -5.96
C ARG A 369 22.58 -12.75 -7.10
N GLU A 370 22.20 -12.42 -8.31
CA GLU A 370 23.07 -12.53 -9.47
C GLU A 370 24.28 -11.58 -9.32
N LYS A 371 25.47 -12.10 -9.64
CA LYS A 371 26.71 -11.32 -9.68
C LYS A 371 27.17 -11.14 -11.11
N THR A 372 27.36 -9.90 -11.49
CA THR A 372 27.81 -9.51 -12.83
C THR A 372 29.07 -8.65 -12.71
N VAL A 373 30.14 -8.99 -13.43
CA VAL A 373 31.32 -8.14 -13.57
C VAL A 373 31.04 -7.11 -14.65
N VAL A 374 31.22 -5.82 -14.32
CA VAL A 374 30.83 -4.69 -15.16
C VAL A 374 32.00 -3.74 -15.32
N SER A 375 32.25 -3.26 -16.55
CA SER A 375 33.22 -2.20 -16.81
C SER A 375 32.76 -0.89 -16.15
N LEU A 376 33.69 -0.16 -15.52
CA LEU A 376 33.41 1.13 -14.92
C LEU A 376 33.00 2.19 -15.97
N ASP A 377 33.37 1.98 -17.24
CA ASP A 377 32.99 2.89 -18.34
C ASP A 377 31.51 2.77 -18.74
N GLU A 378 30.87 1.60 -18.46
CA GLU A 378 29.46 1.31 -18.78
C GLU A 378 28.55 1.32 -17.56
N ILE A 379 29.09 1.59 -16.38
CA ILE A 379 28.41 1.35 -15.10
C ILE A 379 27.08 2.09 -14.96
N GLU A 380 26.96 3.35 -15.42
CA GLU A 380 25.72 4.13 -15.31
C GLU A 380 24.59 3.46 -16.11
N THR A 381 24.90 3.01 -17.35
CA THR A 381 23.93 2.32 -18.20
C THR A 381 23.53 0.98 -17.61
N VAL A 382 24.50 0.19 -17.15
CA VAL A 382 24.25 -1.14 -16.57
C VAL A 382 23.45 -1.03 -15.27
N ILE A 383 23.75 -0.06 -14.40
CA ILE A 383 22.99 0.13 -13.16
C ILE A 383 21.52 0.47 -13.46
N THR A 384 21.26 1.34 -14.45
CA THR A 384 19.87 1.65 -14.85
C THR A 384 19.14 0.38 -15.32
N GLN A 385 19.77 -0.44 -16.15
CA GLN A 385 19.22 -1.71 -16.62
C GLN A 385 19.01 -2.71 -15.47
N LYS A 386 19.96 -2.80 -14.52
CA LYS A 386 19.83 -3.69 -13.36
C LYS A 386 18.71 -3.27 -12.39
N LEU A 387 18.45 -1.98 -12.25
CA LEU A 387 17.29 -1.49 -11.47
C LEU A 387 15.97 -1.88 -12.14
N ASP A 388 15.86 -1.75 -13.48
CA ASP A 388 14.69 -2.23 -14.22
C ASP A 388 14.51 -3.75 -14.10
N GLU A 389 15.61 -4.51 -14.23
CA GLU A 389 15.61 -5.97 -14.05
C GLU A 389 15.14 -6.38 -12.65
N VAL A 390 15.54 -5.66 -11.60
CA VAL A 390 15.03 -5.90 -10.23
C VAL A 390 13.54 -5.67 -10.16
N ARG A 391 13.03 -4.54 -10.69
CA ARG A 391 11.59 -4.23 -10.72
C ARG A 391 10.81 -5.33 -11.42
N ASP A 392 11.22 -5.70 -12.63
CA ASP A 392 10.52 -6.65 -13.47
C ASP A 392 10.55 -8.07 -12.86
N GLY A 393 11.70 -8.46 -12.29
CA GLY A 393 11.85 -9.73 -11.59
C GLY A 393 10.97 -9.84 -10.34
N LEU A 394 10.85 -8.74 -9.57
CA LEU A 394 9.95 -8.68 -8.41
C LEU A 394 8.49 -8.78 -8.84
N TYR A 395 8.10 -8.05 -9.89
CA TYR A 395 6.74 -8.09 -10.41
C TYR A 395 6.38 -9.49 -10.89
N GLN A 396 7.25 -10.12 -11.68
CA GLN A 396 6.99 -11.46 -12.22
C GLN A 396 6.87 -12.50 -11.11
N LYS A 397 7.75 -12.46 -10.12
CA LYS A 397 7.68 -13.37 -8.95
C LYS A 397 6.38 -13.21 -8.18
N ALA A 398 5.92 -11.97 -7.97
CA ALA A 398 4.66 -11.70 -7.28
C ALA A 398 3.46 -12.12 -8.12
N LEU A 399 3.51 -11.93 -9.44
CA LEU A 399 2.49 -12.38 -10.38
C LEU A 399 2.37 -13.91 -10.39
N ASP A 400 3.48 -14.62 -10.49
CA ASP A 400 3.52 -16.08 -10.45
C ASP A 400 2.95 -16.62 -9.14
N ASN A 401 3.27 -15.99 -7.99
CA ASN A 401 2.69 -16.35 -6.70
C ASN A 401 1.17 -16.18 -6.70
N ARG A 402 0.66 -15.06 -7.22
CA ARG A 402 -0.78 -14.79 -7.31
C ARG A 402 -1.49 -15.79 -8.22
N GLU A 403 -0.96 -16.02 -9.43
CA GLU A 403 -1.61 -16.92 -10.40
C GLU A 403 -1.60 -18.37 -9.90
N ASN A 404 -0.50 -18.84 -9.33
CA ASN A 404 -0.39 -20.20 -8.78
C ASN A 404 -1.28 -20.42 -7.56
N ARG A 405 -1.68 -19.36 -6.86
CA ARG A 405 -2.57 -19.39 -5.69
C ARG A 405 -3.94 -18.78 -5.99
N THR A 406 -4.40 -18.83 -7.24
CA THR A 406 -5.76 -18.43 -7.62
C THR A 406 -6.53 -19.65 -8.09
N TYR A 407 -7.51 -20.07 -7.30
CA TYR A 407 -8.28 -21.29 -7.49
C TYR A 407 -9.65 -20.99 -8.08
N LYS A 408 -10.10 -21.75 -9.07
CA LYS A 408 -11.44 -21.65 -9.63
C LYS A 408 -12.31 -22.75 -9.03
N CYS A 409 -13.35 -22.34 -8.28
CA CYS A 409 -14.23 -23.27 -7.55
C CYS A 409 -15.69 -23.06 -7.92
N LYS A 410 -16.42 -24.15 -8.07
CA LYS A 410 -17.86 -24.17 -8.40
C LYS A 410 -18.74 -24.44 -7.17
N THR A 411 -18.18 -25.07 -6.15
CA THR A 411 -18.87 -25.45 -4.91
C THR A 411 -18.08 -25.07 -3.68
N MET A 412 -18.75 -25.04 -2.54
CA MET A 412 -18.11 -24.77 -1.23
C MET A 412 -17.09 -25.84 -0.86
N ASP A 413 -17.38 -27.12 -1.20
CA ASP A 413 -16.46 -28.24 -0.96
C ASP A 413 -15.18 -28.10 -1.78
N GLU A 414 -15.29 -27.62 -3.04
CA GLU A 414 -14.12 -27.32 -3.86
C GLU A 414 -13.27 -26.19 -3.27
N ILE A 415 -13.89 -25.15 -2.69
CA ILE A 415 -13.15 -24.07 -2.00
C ILE A 415 -12.37 -24.66 -0.82
N THR A 416 -13.04 -25.38 0.06
CA THR A 416 -12.42 -25.99 1.24
C THR A 416 -11.25 -26.90 0.83
N LYS A 417 -11.48 -27.78 -0.13
CA LYS A 417 -10.46 -28.69 -0.65
C LYS A 417 -9.28 -27.97 -1.27
N ALA A 418 -9.52 -26.94 -2.09
CA ALA A 418 -8.44 -26.19 -2.74
C ALA A 418 -7.53 -25.51 -1.70
N LEU A 419 -8.12 -24.95 -0.64
CA LEU A 419 -7.37 -24.29 0.44
C LEU A 419 -6.62 -25.29 1.33
N GLU A 420 -7.19 -26.46 1.59
CA GLU A 420 -6.54 -27.53 2.37
C GLU A 420 -5.34 -28.14 1.63
N GLU A 421 -5.49 -28.38 0.32
CA GLU A 421 -4.46 -29.02 -0.49
C GLU A 421 -3.33 -28.08 -0.91
N ASN A 422 -3.65 -26.80 -1.19
CA ASN A 422 -2.71 -25.85 -1.81
C ASN A 422 -2.38 -24.63 -0.92
N GLY A 423 -3.00 -24.52 0.26
CA GLY A 423 -2.85 -23.39 1.16
C GLY A 423 -3.70 -22.17 0.80
N ASP A 424 -3.57 -21.12 1.58
CA ASP A 424 -4.31 -19.88 1.38
C ASP A 424 -4.00 -19.24 0.02
N GLY A 425 -5.01 -18.61 -0.59
CA GLY A 425 -4.93 -17.98 -1.89
C GLY A 425 -6.23 -17.25 -2.24
N PHE A 426 -6.28 -16.70 -3.44
CA PHE A 426 -7.53 -16.22 -3.99
C PHE A 426 -8.38 -17.39 -4.51
N VAL A 427 -9.68 -17.28 -4.30
CA VAL A 427 -10.67 -18.17 -4.90
C VAL A 427 -11.56 -17.34 -5.82
N LYS A 428 -11.70 -17.78 -7.07
CA LYS A 428 -12.71 -17.28 -8.00
C LYS A 428 -13.93 -18.17 -7.92
N ALA A 429 -15.08 -17.62 -7.55
CA ALA A 429 -16.34 -18.36 -7.50
C ALA A 429 -17.53 -17.46 -7.79
N MET A 430 -18.59 -18.05 -8.33
CA MET A 430 -19.81 -17.36 -8.76
C MET A 430 -20.74 -17.09 -7.57
N TRP A 431 -21.38 -15.93 -7.54
CA TRP A 431 -22.25 -15.46 -6.49
C TRP A 431 -23.57 -14.91 -7.01
N CYS A 432 -24.67 -15.12 -6.29
CA CYS A 432 -26.02 -14.69 -6.67
C CYS A 432 -26.38 -13.25 -6.31
N GLY A 433 -25.52 -12.54 -5.56
CA GLY A 433 -25.78 -11.18 -5.08
C GLY A 433 -26.49 -11.12 -3.72
N ASN A 434 -26.66 -12.24 -3.01
CA ASN A 434 -27.30 -12.25 -1.69
C ASN A 434 -26.24 -12.28 -0.58
N GLU A 435 -26.33 -11.32 0.36
CA GLU A 435 -25.45 -11.19 1.52
C GLU A 435 -25.45 -12.46 2.41
N GLU A 436 -26.61 -13.11 2.62
CA GLU A 436 -26.64 -14.38 3.35
C GLU A 436 -25.74 -15.47 2.76
N CYS A 437 -25.57 -15.48 1.43
CA CYS A 437 -24.65 -16.40 0.78
C CYS A 437 -23.20 -16.03 1.01
N GLU A 438 -22.91 -14.73 1.05
CA GLU A 438 -21.58 -14.19 1.35
C GLU A 438 -21.14 -14.58 2.79
N ASP A 439 -22.02 -14.37 3.75
CA ASP A 439 -21.78 -14.76 5.15
C ASP A 439 -21.56 -16.27 5.31
N LYS A 440 -22.37 -17.09 4.66
CA LYS A 440 -22.24 -18.56 4.70
C LYS A 440 -20.94 -19.06 4.08
N VAL A 441 -20.49 -18.45 2.96
CA VAL A 441 -19.17 -18.77 2.38
C VAL A 441 -18.08 -18.51 3.41
N LYS A 442 -18.11 -17.36 4.06
CA LYS A 442 -17.13 -16.97 5.10
C LYS A 442 -17.18 -17.91 6.31
N GLU A 443 -18.37 -18.22 6.80
CA GLU A 443 -18.57 -19.08 7.97
C GLU A 443 -18.06 -20.52 7.73
N ILE A 444 -18.33 -21.09 6.54
CA ILE A 444 -18.03 -22.49 6.25
C ILE A 444 -16.59 -22.68 5.77
N THR A 445 -16.09 -21.77 4.91
CA THR A 445 -14.78 -21.93 4.24
C THR A 445 -13.68 -21.09 4.85
N GLY A 446 -14.03 -20.10 5.69
CA GLY A 446 -13.09 -19.14 6.29
C GLY A 446 -12.59 -18.05 5.32
N VAL A 447 -13.09 -17.99 4.08
CA VAL A 447 -12.75 -16.93 3.12
C VAL A 447 -13.90 -15.95 2.96
N GLY A 448 -13.60 -14.65 3.05
CA GLY A 448 -14.56 -13.57 2.78
C GLY A 448 -14.48 -13.06 1.34
N SER A 449 -15.50 -12.32 0.93
CA SER A 449 -15.48 -11.57 -0.33
C SER A 449 -14.32 -10.56 -0.34
N ARG A 450 -13.63 -10.44 -1.47
CA ARG A 450 -12.57 -9.45 -1.63
C ARG A 450 -13.02 -8.35 -2.57
N CYS A 451 -13.39 -8.71 -3.77
CA CYS A 451 -13.98 -7.78 -4.75
C CYS A 451 -14.74 -8.52 -5.86
N ILE A 452 -15.62 -7.79 -6.50
CA ILE A 452 -16.23 -8.10 -7.79
C ILE A 452 -15.32 -7.49 -8.84
N PRO A 453 -14.46 -8.28 -9.54
CA PRO A 453 -13.54 -7.71 -10.51
C PRO A 453 -14.28 -7.13 -11.71
N PHE A 454 -13.66 -6.15 -12.39
CA PHE A 454 -14.23 -5.58 -13.60
C PHE A 454 -14.24 -6.59 -14.75
N ASP A 455 -13.19 -7.38 -14.86
CA ASP A 455 -13.11 -8.49 -15.81
C ASP A 455 -13.82 -9.71 -15.21
N GLN A 456 -15.02 -9.97 -15.70
CA GLN A 456 -15.85 -11.11 -15.26
C GLN A 456 -15.50 -12.37 -16.02
N GLU A 457 -15.43 -13.48 -15.30
CA GLU A 457 -15.22 -14.82 -15.85
C GLU A 457 -16.40 -15.72 -15.44
N GLU A 458 -17.01 -16.40 -16.39
CA GLU A 458 -18.10 -17.35 -16.13
C GLU A 458 -17.51 -18.70 -15.73
N ILE A 459 -17.52 -19.01 -14.44
CA ILE A 459 -16.99 -20.27 -13.88
C ILE A 459 -18.10 -21.31 -13.74
N SER A 460 -19.33 -20.85 -13.44
CA SER A 460 -20.52 -21.66 -13.24
C SER A 460 -21.78 -20.81 -13.43
N ASP A 461 -22.87 -21.41 -13.86
CA ASP A 461 -24.18 -20.75 -13.99
C ASP A 461 -24.83 -20.47 -12.63
N VAL A 462 -24.34 -21.12 -11.56
CA VAL A 462 -24.98 -21.09 -10.25
C VAL A 462 -24.07 -20.57 -9.16
N CYS A 463 -24.68 -19.97 -8.15
CA CYS A 463 -24.01 -19.49 -6.93
C CYS A 463 -23.32 -20.62 -6.19
N VAL A 464 -22.06 -20.40 -5.82
CA VAL A 464 -21.21 -21.34 -5.08
C VAL A 464 -21.85 -21.82 -3.76
N CYS A 465 -22.70 -20.99 -3.13
CA CYS A 465 -23.34 -21.28 -1.85
C CYS A 465 -24.72 -21.92 -2.00
N CYS A 466 -25.65 -21.26 -2.71
CA CYS A 466 -27.07 -21.66 -2.69
C CYS A 466 -27.55 -22.39 -3.94
N GLY A 467 -26.73 -22.54 -4.98
CA GLY A 467 -27.10 -23.18 -6.23
C GLY A 467 -28.13 -22.44 -7.09
N LYS A 468 -28.57 -21.22 -6.67
CA LYS A 468 -29.44 -20.36 -7.50
C LYS A 468 -28.63 -19.72 -8.63
N PRO A 469 -29.29 -19.20 -9.69
CA PRO A 469 -28.58 -18.52 -10.77
C PRO A 469 -27.59 -17.46 -10.24
N ALA A 470 -26.38 -17.52 -10.71
CA ALA A 470 -25.33 -16.58 -10.34
C ALA A 470 -25.47 -15.27 -11.11
N LYS A 471 -24.99 -14.18 -10.53
CA LYS A 471 -24.99 -12.86 -11.15
C LYS A 471 -23.59 -12.38 -11.50
N LYS A 472 -22.60 -12.66 -10.63
CA LYS A 472 -21.24 -12.17 -10.76
C LYS A 472 -20.22 -13.15 -10.22
N MET A 473 -19.02 -13.12 -10.78
CA MET A 473 -17.86 -13.78 -10.24
C MET A 473 -17.18 -12.85 -9.22
N LEU A 474 -16.80 -13.39 -8.07
CA LEU A 474 -16.06 -12.71 -7.02
C LEU A 474 -14.69 -13.34 -6.83
N TYR A 475 -13.75 -12.51 -6.38
CA TYR A 475 -12.58 -12.96 -5.66
C TYR A 475 -12.91 -13.10 -4.18
N TRP A 476 -12.59 -14.28 -3.63
CA TRP A 476 -12.67 -14.61 -2.22
C TRP A 476 -11.28 -14.88 -1.68
N GLY A 477 -11.06 -14.66 -0.38
CA GLY A 477 -9.78 -14.91 0.24
C GLY A 477 -9.77 -14.59 1.73
N LYS A 478 -8.81 -15.14 2.46
CA LYS A 478 -8.53 -14.72 3.83
C LYS A 478 -7.86 -13.35 3.77
N ALA A 479 -8.28 -12.43 4.62
CA ALA A 479 -7.77 -11.05 4.68
C ALA A 479 -6.81 -10.85 5.84
N TYR A 480 -5.91 -9.87 5.68
CA TYR A 480 -5.13 -9.28 6.76
C TYR A 480 -5.94 -8.30 7.61
#